data_f40bda32ec00b7c3d4d95b19fbd50afa
#
_entry.id   f40bda32ec00b7c3d4d95b19fbd50afa
#
_cell.length_a   1.000
_cell.length_b   1.000
_cell.length_c   1.000
_cell.angle_alpha   90.00
_cell.angle_beta   90.00
_cell.angle_gamma   90.00
#
_symmetry.space_group_name_H-M   'P 1'
#
loop_
_entity.id
_entity.type
_entity.pdbx_description
1 polymer ?
#
loop_
_entity_poly.entity_id
_entity_poly.type
_entity_poly.pdbx_seq_one_letter_code
_entity_poly.pdbx_strand_id
1 'polypeptide(L)'
;MRSGVDEIIPMITFDKILFPVDFSDRCRIAARYVESVAANFGSKLILLHVMDVLDPAVDINAGGMMFETQVEERALALRKVLDPYLEDELKPLKVERRLEIGEPARVIVEMAHNEDVDLIMMPTHGYGGFRRFILGSVTAKVLHDAGCPVWTGAHMQEPPLPGVIRMDHISCAVDLGPENEAPLKTAASLAEEYVADLTVIHIVPSADTGPARFADVDLRGYLIKDARERLQAACANLQIKAQIRVEAGSSIAAMVSAAATQHGAGLLVIGRSQHHGLGRLRTHSYSIIREAQCPVLSI
;
A
#
# COMPACT_ATOMS: atom_id res chain seq x y z
N MET A 1 -20.54 32.82 -19.12
CA MET A 1 -20.71 32.56 -17.69
C MET A 1 -20.94 31.07 -17.53
N ARG A 2 -19.91 30.32 -17.26
CA ARG A 2 -20.02 28.93 -16.79
C ARG A 2 -19.71 28.97 -15.31
N SER A 3 -20.74 28.70 -14.50
CA SER A 3 -20.61 28.54 -13.06
C SER A 3 -19.64 27.41 -12.81
N GLY A 4 -18.45 27.73 -12.29
CA GLY A 4 -17.56 26.74 -11.71
C GLY A 4 -18.30 26.14 -10.51
N VAL A 5 -18.73 24.93 -10.65
CA VAL A 5 -19.07 24.07 -9.51
C VAL A 5 -17.72 23.80 -8.86
N ASP A 6 -17.53 24.27 -7.63
CA ASP A 6 -16.40 23.84 -6.80
C ASP A 6 -16.48 22.32 -6.72
N GLU A 7 -15.65 21.65 -7.49
CA GLU A 7 -15.53 20.18 -7.45
C GLU A 7 -14.77 19.85 -6.17
N ILE A 8 -15.53 19.73 -5.08
CA ILE A 8 -15.00 19.31 -3.77
C ILE A 8 -14.34 17.95 -4.00
N ILE A 9 -13.07 17.81 -3.63
CA ILE A 9 -12.40 16.50 -3.65
C ILE A 9 -13.27 15.55 -2.82
N PRO A 10 -13.77 14.43 -3.39
CA PRO A 10 -14.58 13.51 -2.62
C PRO A 10 -13.74 12.97 -1.46
N MET A 11 -14.26 13.08 -0.23
CA MET A 11 -13.61 12.49 0.93
C MET A 11 -13.47 11.00 0.71
N ILE A 12 -12.24 10.51 0.86
CA ILE A 12 -12.00 9.07 0.81
C ILE A 12 -12.62 8.42 2.04
N THR A 13 -13.32 7.30 1.84
CA THR A 13 -13.84 6.46 2.91
C THR A 13 -13.26 5.06 2.75
N PHE A 14 -13.03 4.40 3.86
CA PHE A 14 -12.66 2.99 3.91
C PHE A 14 -13.68 2.26 4.79
N ASP A 15 -14.89 2.10 4.26
CA ASP A 15 -16.01 1.50 5.02
C ASP A 15 -15.77 0.02 5.30
N LYS A 16 -15.03 -0.67 4.42
CA LYS A 16 -14.70 -2.08 4.55
C LYS A 16 -13.23 -2.35 4.26
N ILE A 17 -12.53 -2.87 5.26
CA ILE A 17 -11.11 -3.23 5.19
C ILE A 17 -10.95 -4.74 5.19
N LEU A 18 -10.14 -5.27 4.27
CA LEU A 18 -9.71 -6.66 4.25
C LEU A 18 -8.28 -6.77 4.79
N PHE A 19 -8.09 -7.56 5.83
CA PHE A 19 -6.79 -7.84 6.43
C PHE A 19 -6.44 -9.33 6.30
N PRO A 20 -5.71 -9.72 5.24
CA PRO A 20 -5.20 -11.08 5.09
C PRO A 20 -4.08 -11.35 6.09
N VAL A 21 -4.15 -12.51 6.77
CA VAL A 21 -3.18 -12.91 7.79
C VAL A 21 -2.65 -14.32 7.54
N ASP A 22 -1.36 -14.51 7.86
CA ASP A 22 -0.65 -15.80 7.81
C ASP A 22 -0.14 -16.25 9.18
N PHE A 23 -0.62 -15.62 10.26
CA PHE A 23 -0.23 -15.82 11.65
C PHE A 23 1.22 -15.44 11.97
N SER A 24 1.94 -14.79 11.06
CA SER A 24 3.30 -14.30 11.33
C SER A 24 3.29 -13.12 12.32
N ASP A 25 4.44 -12.86 12.95
CA ASP A 25 4.63 -11.68 13.81
C ASP A 25 4.42 -10.37 13.05
N ARG A 26 4.63 -10.37 11.75
CA ARG A 26 4.39 -9.21 10.87
C ARG A 26 2.92 -8.83 10.78
N CYS A 27 2.03 -9.81 10.83
CA CYS A 27 0.60 -9.54 10.92
C CYS A 27 0.24 -8.86 12.25
N ARG A 28 0.92 -9.19 13.37
CA ARG A 28 0.74 -8.49 14.65
C ARG A 28 1.20 -7.03 14.60
N ILE A 29 2.32 -6.77 13.92
CA ILE A 29 2.80 -5.40 13.68
C ILE A 29 1.81 -4.64 12.81
N ALA A 30 1.36 -5.24 11.71
CA ALA A 30 0.39 -4.64 10.79
C ALA A 30 -0.96 -4.38 11.47
N ALA A 31 -1.39 -5.25 12.40
CA ALA A 31 -2.66 -5.12 13.10
C ALA A 31 -2.83 -3.77 13.83
N ARG A 32 -1.73 -3.16 14.32
CA ARG A 32 -1.76 -1.83 14.93
C ARG A 32 -2.17 -0.73 13.94
N TYR A 33 -1.65 -0.82 12.71
CA TYR A 33 -2.06 0.11 11.65
C TYR A 33 -3.49 -0.15 11.21
N VAL A 34 -3.88 -1.43 11.10
CA VAL A 34 -5.25 -1.83 10.74
C VAL A 34 -6.24 -1.31 11.78
N GLU A 35 -5.94 -1.48 13.07
CA GLU A 35 -6.77 -0.97 14.16
C GLU A 35 -6.92 0.55 14.08
N SER A 36 -5.81 1.28 13.93
CA SER A 36 -5.82 2.75 13.86
C SER A 36 -6.60 3.27 12.66
N VAL A 37 -6.39 2.71 11.46
CA VAL A 37 -7.10 3.12 10.24
C VAL A 37 -8.58 2.75 10.33
N ALA A 38 -8.90 1.53 10.73
CA ALA A 38 -10.28 1.07 10.83
C ALA A 38 -11.07 1.86 11.90
N ALA A 39 -10.44 2.23 13.00
CA ALA A 39 -11.07 3.06 14.04
C ALA A 39 -11.31 4.48 13.53
N ASN A 40 -10.36 5.09 12.80
CA ASN A 40 -10.50 6.43 12.24
C ASN A 40 -11.66 6.53 11.25
N PHE A 41 -11.80 5.54 10.35
CA PHE A 41 -12.86 5.52 9.34
C PHE A 41 -14.16 4.83 9.80
N GLY A 42 -14.19 4.22 10.99
CA GLY A 42 -15.35 3.43 11.45
C GLY A 42 -15.59 2.16 10.62
N SER A 43 -14.53 1.61 10.06
CA SER A 43 -14.57 0.51 9.08
C SER A 43 -15.09 -0.81 9.67
N LYS A 44 -15.73 -1.61 8.84
CA LYS A 44 -15.88 -3.05 9.08
C LYS A 44 -14.58 -3.76 8.70
N LEU A 45 -14.08 -4.63 9.56
CA LEU A 45 -12.84 -5.37 9.32
C LEU A 45 -13.13 -6.84 9.01
N ILE A 46 -12.67 -7.31 7.85
CA ILE A 46 -12.60 -8.74 7.51
C ILE A 46 -11.18 -9.22 7.76
N LEU A 47 -11.00 -10.07 8.76
CA LEU A 47 -9.76 -10.78 9.06
C LEU A 47 -9.79 -12.12 8.31
N LEU A 48 -8.98 -12.25 7.27
CA LEU A 48 -8.98 -13.40 6.38
C LEU A 48 -7.73 -14.25 6.55
N HIS A 49 -7.90 -15.54 6.81
CA HIS A 49 -6.83 -16.51 6.59
C HIS A 49 -7.19 -17.41 5.40
N VAL A 50 -6.24 -17.63 4.51
CA VAL A 50 -6.42 -18.53 3.37
C VAL A 50 -5.53 -19.75 3.57
N MET A 51 -6.15 -20.92 3.72
CA MET A 51 -5.47 -22.20 3.73
C MET A 51 -5.11 -22.59 2.30
N ASP A 52 -3.81 -22.64 2.02
CA ASP A 52 -3.34 -23.10 0.72
C ASP A 52 -3.62 -24.61 0.57
N VAL A 53 -4.20 -25.04 -0.54
CA VAL A 53 -4.41 -26.46 -0.86
C VAL A 53 -3.11 -27.23 -1.03
N LEU A 54 -2.01 -26.51 -1.27
CA LEU A 54 -0.64 -27.07 -1.33
C LEU A 54 0.07 -27.02 0.03
N ASP A 55 -0.66 -26.78 1.14
CA ASP A 55 -0.09 -26.84 2.49
C ASP A 55 0.57 -28.22 2.69
N PRO A 56 1.87 -28.26 3.06
CA PRO A 56 2.57 -29.54 3.29
C PRO A 56 1.93 -30.44 4.34
N ALA A 57 1.03 -29.89 5.16
CA ALA A 57 0.24 -30.67 6.14
C ALA A 57 -0.90 -31.46 5.50
N VAL A 58 -1.18 -31.25 4.20
CA VAL A 58 -2.21 -31.99 3.44
C VAL A 58 -1.52 -32.88 2.41
N ASP A 59 -1.72 -34.19 2.51
CA ASP A 59 -1.19 -35.13 1.53
C ASP A 59 -2.05 -35.13 0.25
N ILE A 60 -1.61 -34.41 -0.77
CA ILE A 60 -2.29 -34.31 -2.08
C ILE A 60 -2.35 -35.65 -2.83
N ASN A 61 -1.56 -36.65 -2.42
CA ASN A 61 -1.60 -38.00 -2.99
C ASN A 61 -2.55 -38.93 -2.26
N ALA A 62 -3.15 -38.47 -1.16
CA ALA A 62 -4.20 -39.23 -0.47
C ALA A 62 -5.38 -39.44 -1.42
N GLY A 63 -5.98 -40.63 -1.43
CA GLY A 63 -7.17 -40.90 -2.23
C GLY A 63 -8.34 -40.01 -1.81
N GLY A 64 -9.19 -39.60 -2.74
CA GLY A 64 -10.23 -38.58 -2.62
C GLY A 64 -10.87 -38.38 -1.24
N MET A 65 -11.48 -39.40 -0.64
CA MET A 65 -12.14 -39.29 0.68
C MET A 65 -11.13 -39.01 1.82
N MET A 66 -9.91 -39.55 1.77
CA MET A 66 -8.85 -39.23 2.77
C MET A 66 -8.36 -37.79 2.63
N PHE A 67 -8.24 -37.32 1.40
CA PHE A 67 -7.86 -35.92 1.14
C PHE A 67 -8.92 -34.93 1.69
N GLU A 68 -10.22 -35.18 1.42
CA GLU A 68 -11.30 -34.35 1.94
C GLU A 68 -11.30 -34.29 3.48
N THR A 69 -11.15 -35.47 4.14
CA THR A 69 -11.06 -35.52 5.61
C THR A 69 -9.89 -34.72 6.16
N GLN A 70 -8.69 -34.82 5.53
CA GLN A 70 -7.51 -34.06 5.96
C GLN A 70 -7.73 -32.55 5.78
N VAL A 71 -8.33 -32.13 4.67
CA VAL A 71 -8.67 -30.71 4.44
C VAL A 71 -9.63 -30.20 5.50
N GLU A 72 -10.67 -30.96 5.83
CA GLU A 72 -11.64 -30.58 6.88
C GLU A 72 -10.99 -30.49 8.26
N GLU A 73 -10.19 -31.49 8.65
CA GLU A 73 -9.47 -31.50 9.93
C GLU A 73 -8.51 -30.31 10.02
N ARG A 74 -7.79 -30.01 8.93
CA ARG A 74 -6.87 -28.87 8.87
C ARG A 74 -7.62 -27.54 8.96
N ALA A 75 -8.73 -27.39 8.24
CA ALA A 75 -9.56 -26.20 8.30
C ALA A 75 -10.11 -25.98 9.72
N LEU A 76 -10.56 -27.06 10.39
CA LEU A 76 -11.05 -26.98 11.76
C LEU A 76 -9.93 -26.55 12.73
N ALA A 77 -8.72 -27.09 12.55
CA ALA A 77 -7.58 -26.70 13.37
C ALA A 77 -7.20 -25.21 13.16
N LEU A 78 -7.19 -24.74 11.90
CA LEU A 78 -6.91 -23.34 11.57
C LEU A 78 -8.01 -22.40 12.10
N ARG A 79 -9.27 -22.80 12.06
CA ARG A 79 -10.38 -22.04 12.63
C ARG A 79 -10.16 -21.78 14.12
N LYS A 80 -9.75 -22.78 14.89
CA LYS A 80 -9.45 -22.65 16.33
C LYS A 80 -8.30 -21.68 16.62
N VAL A 81 -7.37 -21.51 15.67
CA VAL A 81 -6.28 -20.53 15.78
C VAL A 81 -6.76 -19.13 15.36
N LEU A 82 -7.56 -19.04 14.30
CA LEU A 82 -8.04 -17.78 13.75
C LEU A 82 -9.03 -17.06 14.67
N ASP A 83 -9.93 -17.82 15.32
CA ASP A 83 -10.98 -17.23 16.14
C ASP A 83 -10.46 -16.33 17.27
N PRO A 84 -9.42 -16.69 18.07
CA PRO A 84 -8.81 -15.82 19.07
C PRO A 84 -7.69 -14.94 18.50
N TYR A 85 -7.30 -15.09 17.23
CA TYR A 85 -6.13 -14.38 16.69
C TYR A 85 -6.36 -12.88 16.66
N LEU A 86 -5.42 -12.12 17.19
CA LEU A 86 -5.44 -10.65 17.30
C LEU A 86 -6.66 -10.10 18.05
N GLU A 87 -7.23 -10.87 19.00
CA GLU A 87 -8.42 -10.44 19.74
C GLU A 87 -8.15 -9.19 20.57
N ASP A 88 -7.00 -9.14 21.24
CA ASP A 88 -6.60 -7.99 22.06
C ASP A 88 -6.23 -6.77 21.21
N GLU A 89 -5.49 -6.98 20.11
CA GLU A 89 -5.05 -5.91 19.21
C GLU A 89 -6.21 -5.24 18.45
N LEU A 90 -7.26 -6.01 18.13
CA LEU A 90 -8.39 -5.55 17.33
C LEU A 90 -9.68 -5.38 18.16
N LYS A 91 -9.59 -5.45 19.50
CA LYS A 91 -10.72 -5.38 20.42
C LYS A 91 -11.69 -4.20 20.21
N PRO A 92 -11.24 -2.99 19.83
CA PRO A 92 -12.14 -1.87 19.60
C PRO A 92 -13.01 -2.03 18.34
N LEU A 93 -12.66 -2.98 17.45
CA LEU A 93 -13.26 -3.09 16.12
C LEU A 93 -14.30 -4.21 16.06
N LYS A 94 -15.22 -4.07 15.09
CA LYS A 94 -16.10 -5.18 14.68
C LYS A 94 -15.37 -6.03 13.64
N VAL A 95 -14.86 -7.19 14.07
CA VAL A 95 -14.05 -8.08 13.23
C VAL A 95 -14.85 -9.28 12.78
N GLU A 96 -15.00 -9.44 11.47
CA GLU A 96 -15.49 -10.67 10.85
C GLU A 96 -14.30 -11.56 10.50
N ARG A 97 -14.24 -12.78 11.04
CA ARG A 97 -13.17 -13.74 10.81
C ARG A 97 -13.56 -14.75 9.76
N ARG A 98 -12.78 -14.85 8.70
CA ARG A 98 -13.02 -15.78 7.59
C ARG A 98 -11.83 -16.68 7.35
N LEU A 99 -12.13 -17.96 7.18
CA LEU A 99 -11.18 -18.97 6.71
C LEU A 99 -11.66 -19.46 5.35
N GLU A 100 -10.83 -19.24 4.36
CA GLU A 100 -11.05 -19.67 2.98
C GLU A 100 -9.99 -20.68 2.56
N ILE A 101 -10.28 -21.47 1.51
CA ILE A 101 -9.37 -22.49 0.97
C ILE A 101 -9.06 -22.15 -0.48
N GLY A 102 -7.77 -22.10 -0.83
CA GLY A 102 -7.35 -21.82 -2.20
C GLY A 102 -5.96 -21.22 -2.31
N GLU A 103 -5.64 -20.70 -3.48
CA GLU A 103 -4.40 -19.94 -3.68
C GLU A 103 -4.55 -18.55 -3.04
N PRO A 104 -3.67 -18.18 -2.07
CA PRO A 104 -3.91 -17.03 -1.21
C PRO A 104 -4.13 -15.71 -1.96
N ALA A 105 -3.29 -15.37 -2.93
CA ALA A 105 -3.41 -14.09 -3.62
C ALA A 105 -4.71 -14.00 -4.43
N ARG A 106 -5.11 -15.10 -5.09
CA ARG A 106 -6.35 -15.16 -5.86
C ARG A 106 -7.57 -14.99 -4.95
N VAL A 107 -7.61 -15.73 -3.84
CA VAL A 107 -8.74 -15.67 -2.89
C VAL A 107 -8.86 -14.27 -2.27
N ILE A 108 -7.73 -13.62 -1.92
CA ILE A 108 -7.72 -12.25 -1.39
C ILE A 108 -8.33 -11.27 -2.41
N VAL A 109 -7.89 -11.34 -3.67
CA VAL A 109 -8.37 -10.44 -4.73
C VAL A 109 -9.84 -10.69 -5.07
N GLU A 110 -10.25 -11.96 -5.20
CA GLU A 110 -11.64 -12.34 -5.43
C GLU A 110 -12.55 -11.89 -4.29
N MET A 111 -12.14 -12.08 -3.03
CA MET A 111 -12.90 -11.61 -1.87
C MET A 111 -13.01 -10.10 -1.85
N ALA A 112 -11.91 -9.38 -2.11
CA ALA A 112 -11.93 -7.93 -2.15
C ALA A 112 -12.91 -7.40 -3.19
N HIS A 113 -12.99 -8.04 -4.35
CA HIS A 113 -13.95 -7.69 -5.39
C HIS A 113 -15.39 -8.05 -5.04
N ASN A 114 -15.63 -9.28 -4.56
CA ASN A 114 -16.98 -9.79 -4.30
C ASN A 114 -17.66 -9.13 -3.10
N GLU A 115 -16.86 -8.66 -2.16
CA GLU A 115 -17.34 -8.01 -0.93
C GLU A 115 -17.29 -6.48 -1.00
N ASP A 116 -16.96 -5.89 -2.17
CA ASP A 116 -16.78 -4.45 -2.33
C ASP A 116 -15.85 -3.85 -1.25
N VAL A 117 -14.66 -4.42 -1.12
CA VAL A 117 -13.65 -3.96 -0.16
C VAL A 117 -13.02 -2.67 -0.64
N ASP A 118 -12.96 -1.66 0.23
CA ASP A 118 -12.40 -0.34 -0.09
C ASP A 118 -10.88 -0.31 0.08
N LEU A 119 -10.33 -1.16 0.96
CA LEU A 119 -8.91 -1.19 1.27
C LEU A 119 -8.45 -2.59 1.66
N ILE A 120 -7.39 -3.08 1.03
CA ILE A 120 -6.64 -4.25 1.51
C ILE A 120 -5.46 -3.73 2.35
N MET A 121 -5.34 -4.21 3.58
CA MET A 121 -4.18 -3.91 4.43
C MET A 121 -3.41 -5.19 4.71
N MET A 122 -2.11 -5.23 4.40
CA MET A 122 -1.31 -6.44 4.59
C MET A 122 0.16 -6.12 4.84
N PRO A 123 0.93 -7.01 5.50
CA PRO A 123 2.37 -6.83 5.61
C PRO A 123 3.06 -7.02 4.26
N THR A 124 4.25 -6.47 4.11
CA THR A 124 5.05 -6.64 2.88
C THR A 124 5.58 -8.08 2.70
N HIS A 125 5.65 -8.87 3.78
CA HIS A 125 6.14 -10.25 3.79
C HIS A 125 5.37 -11.09 4.79
N GLY A 126 5.30 -12.42 4.55
CA GLY A 126 4.83 -13.41 5.49
C GLY A 126 5.96 -14.17 6.20
N TYR A 127 5.72 -15.46 6.49
CA TYR A 127 6.70 -16.38 7.05
C TYR A 127 7.94 -16.51 6.14
N GLY A 128 9.09 -16.00 6.58
CA GLY A 128 10.34 -16.14 5.84
C GLY A 128 11.45 -15.27 6.43
N GLY A 129 12.37 -15.88 7.17
CA GLY A 129 13.26 -15.24 8.14
C GLY A 129 14.47 -14.48 7.63
N PHE A 130 14.73 -14.21 6.33
CA PHE A 130 16.06 -13.73 5.96
C PHE A 130 16.22 -12.70 4.85
N ARG A 131 15.15 -12.07 4.34
CA ARG A 131 15.34 -11.10 3.26
C ARG A 131 14.59 -9.79 3.51
N ARG A 132 15.24 -8.85 4.19
CA ARG A 132 14.77 -7.48 4.48
C ARG A 132 14.33 -6.66 3.26
N PHE A 133 14.59 -7.15 2.05
CA PHE A 133 14.40 -6.42 0.80
C PHE A 133 13.62 -7.22 -0.26
N ILE A 134 12.83 -8.21 0.13
CA ILE A 134 12.02 -8.98 -0.82
C ILE A 134 10.55 -8.79 -0.47
N LEU A 135 9.76 -8.34 -1.43
CA LEU A 135 8.32 -8.34 -1.34
C LEU A 135 7.81 -9.78 -1.41
N GLY A 136 6.88 -10.16 -0.51
CA GLY A 136 6.29 -11.50 -0.51
C GLY A 136 5.53 -11.81 -1.81
N SER A 137 5.54 -13.07 -2.23
CA SER A 137 4.90 -13.48 -3.49
C SER A 137 3.39 -13.20 -3.50
N VAL A 138 2.72 -13.44 -2.37
CA VAL A 138 1.28 -13.12 -2.21
C VAL A 138 1.05 -11.62 -2.29
N THR A 139 1.84 -10.82 -1.54
CA THR A 139 1.72 -9.35 -1.55
C THR A 139 1.98 -8.78 -2.96
N ALA A 140 2.99 -9.30 -3.67
CA ALA A 140 3.28 -8.85 -5.02
C ALA A 140 2.12 -9.14 -5.99
N LYS A 141 1.50 -10.32 -5.90
CA LYS A 141 0.33 -10.67 -6.72
C LYS A 141 -0.89 -9.81 -6.36
N VAL A 142 -1.16 -9.62 -5.06
CA VAL A 142 -2.28 -8.76 -4.61
C VAL A 142 -2.10 -7.32 -5.11
N LEU A 143 -0.89 -6.75 -4.97
CA LEU A 143 -0.57 -5.42 -5.51
C LEU A 143 -0.75 -5.33 -7.03
N HIS A 144 -0.55 -6.44 -7.75
CA HIS A 144 -0.73 -6.50 -9.20
C HIS A 144 -2.20 -6.58 -9.58
N ASP A 145 -3.00 -7.40 -8.90
CA ASP A 145 -4.31 -7.87 -9.36
C ASP A 145 -5.49 -7.19 -8.64
N ALA A 146 -5.25 -6.57 -7.47
CA ALA A 146 -6.33 -5.94 -6.71
C ALA A 146 -6.91 -4.70 -7.42
N GLY A 147 -8.23 -4.62 -7.49
CA GLY A 147 -8.95 -3.47 -8.04
C GLY A 147 -9.14 -2.31 -7.05
N CYS A 148 -8.89 -2.53 -5.76
CA CYS A 148 -9.00 -1.51 -4.71
C CYS A 148 -7.61 -1.11 -4.18
N PRO A 149 -7.48 0.01 -3.46
CA PRO A 149 -6.27 0.41 -2.79
C PRO A 149 -5.64 -0.69 -1.93
N VAL A 150 -4.30 -0.77 -1.92
CA VAL A 150 -3.55 -1.72 -1.10
C VAL A 150 -2.56 -0.98 -0.22
N TRP A 151 -2.74 -1.11 1.10
CA TRP A 151 -1.83 -0.59 2.11
C TRP A 151 -0.86 -1.68 2.52
N THR A 152 0.42 -1.41 2.32
CA THR A 152 1.48 -2.32 2.78
C THR A 152 2.20 -1.71 3.98
N GLY A 153 2.42 -2.53 5.01
CA GLY A 153 3.20 -2.12 6.18
C GLY A 153 4.64 -1.78 5.79
N ALA A 154 5.26 -0.85 6.52
CA ALA A 154 6.70 -0.63 6.43
C ALA A 154 7.48 -1.87 6.87
N HIS A 155 8.78 -1.92 6.54
CA HIS A 155 9.72 -2.92 7.07
C HIS A 155 10.00 -2.71 8.56
N MET A 156 8.97 -2.38 9.34
CA MET A 156 9.10 -2.08 10.76
C MET A 156 9.45 -3.33 11.54
N GLN A 157 10.47 -3.22 12.36
CA GLN A 157 10.92 -4.31 13.23
C GLN A 157 10.14 -4.36 14.54
N GLU A 158 9.52 -3.24 14.92
CA GLU A 158 8.75 -3.10 16.16
C GLU A 158 7.37 -2.52 15.86
N PRO A 159 6.32 -3.05 16.51
CA PRO A 159 4.99 -2.47 16.37
C PRO A 159 4.99 -1.06 16.97
N PRO A 160 4.31 -0.09 16.36
CA PRO A 160 4.11 1.21 16.99
C PRO A 160 3.35 1.03 18.32
N LEU A 161 3.63 1.92 19.27
CA LEU A 161 2.90 1.91 20.53
C LEU A 161 1.41 2.17 20.28
N PRO A 162 0.49 1.58 21.08
CA PRO A 162 -0.94 1.85 20.97
C PRO A 162 -1.22 3.36 21.05
N GLY A 163 -2.02 3.87 20.12
CA GLY A 163 -2.38 5.29 20.05
C GLY A 163 -1.28 6.23 19.54
N VAL A 164 -0.14 5.73 19.06
CA VAL A 164 1.01 6.55 18.61
C VAL A 164 1.16 6.54 17.07
N ILE A 165 0.23 5.94 16.33
CA ILE A 165 0.28 6.04 14.86
C ILE A 165 -0.14 7.46 14.48
N ARG A 166 0.87 8.29 14.19
CA ARG A 166 0.66 9.66 13.72
C ARG A 166 0.86 9.70 12.21
N MET A 167 -0.09 10.31 11.55
CA MET A 167 -0.02 10.62 10.14
C MET A 167 0.05 12.14 9.95
N ASP A 168 0.86 12.81 10.77
CA ASP A 168 1.02 14.27 10.73
C ASP A 168 1.63 14.75 9.39
N HIS A 169 2.21 13.82 8.63
CA HIS A 169 2.80 14.09 7.31
C HIS A 169 2.50 12.96 6.34
N ILE A 170 1.93 13.31 5.19
CA ILE A 170 1.68 12.38 4.08
C ILE A 170 2.53 12.80 2.89
N SER A 171 3.23 11.84 2.31
CA SER A 171 3.95 12.04 1.05
C SER A 171 3.21 11.35 -0.09
N CYS A 172 3.16 11.98 -1.26
CA CYS A 172 2.60 11.40 -2.48
C CYS A 172 3.67 11.40 -3.58
N ALA A 173 4.12 10.23 -4.00
CA ALA A 173 5.07 10.12 -5.10
C ALA A 173 4.33 9.89 -6.42
N VAL A 174 4.57 10.78 -7.38
CA VAL A 174 3.92 10.77 -8.69
C VAL A 174 4.94 10.88 -9.82
N ASP A 175 4.60 10.33 -10.98
CA ASP A 175 5.26 10.69 -12.24
C ASP A 175 4.48 11.84 -12.91
N LEU A 176 4.89 12.29 -14.08
CA LEU A 176 4.20 13.35 -14.81
C LEU A 176 3.17 12.81 -15.84
N GLY A 177 2.70 11.59 -15.63
CA GLY A 177 1.71 10.93 -16.49
C GLY A 177 0.27 11.37 -16.21
N PRO A 178 -0.68 10.95 -17.05
CA PRO A 178 -2.10 11.29 -16.87
C PRO A 178 -2.74 10.57 -15.69
N GLU A 179 -2.12 9.51 -15.17
CA GLU A 179 -2.64 8.66 -14.09
C GLU A 179 -2.37 9.21 -12.67
N ASN A 180 -1.84 10.43 -12.56
CA ASN A 180 -1.47 11.03 -11.27
C ASN A 180 -2.65 11.57 -10.48
N GLU A 181 -3.79 11.74 -11.11
CA GLU A 181 -4.95 12.40 -10.48
C GLU A 181 -5.48 11.57 -9.30
N ALA A 182 -5.62 10.26 -9.44
CA ALA A 182 -6.12 9.39 -8.38
C ALA A 182 -5.20 9.38 -7.14
N PRO A 183 -3.87 9.14 -7.25
CA PRO A 183 -2.98 9.22 -6.09
C PRO A 183 -2.95 10.61 -5.44
N LEU A 184 -2.97 11.70 -6.24
CA LEU A 184 -3.00 13.06 -5.71
C LEU A 184 -4.28 13.35 -4.93
N LYS A 185 -5.45 13.01 -5.49
CA LYS A 185 -6.75 13.18 -4.81
C LYS A 185 -6.82 12.35 -3.52
N THR A 186 -6.37 11.10 -3.59
CA THR A 186 -6.32 10.22 -2.41
C THR A 186 -5.41 10.78 -1.33
N ALA A 187 -4.20 11.21 -1.69
CA ALA A 187 -3.25 11.76 -0.73
C ALA A 187 -3.77 13.07 -0.10
N ALA A 188 -4.43 13.92 -0.88
CA ALA A 188 -5.03 15.16 -0.39
C ALA A 188 -6.19 14.88 0.57
N SER A 189 -7.11 13.97 0.19
CA SER A 189 -8.23 13.59 1.05
C SER A 189 -7.76 12.97 2.38
N LEU A 190 -6.72 12.11 2.34
CA LEU A 190 -6.13 11.56 3.56
C LEU A 190 -5.42 12.64 4.40
N ALA A 191 -4.76 13.62 3.76
CA ALA A 191 -4.14 14.72 4.48
C ALA A 191 -5.18 15.61 5.19
N GLU A 192 -6.33 15.84 4.57
CA GLU A 192 -7.46 16.53 5.20
C GLU A 192 -8.02 15.71 6.37
N GLU A 193 -8.27 14.41 6.18
CA GLU A 193 -8.83 13.51 7.20
C GLU A 193 -7.94 13.44 8.46
N TYR A 194 -6.61 13.32 8.26
CA TYR A 194 -5.65 13.22 9.36
C TYR A 194 -5.12 14.59 9.84
N VAL A 195 -5.57 15.69 9.24
CA VAL A 195 -5.05 17.05 9.51
C VAL A 195 -3.52 17.08 9.33
N ALA A 196 -3.04 16.46 8.27
CA ALA A 196 -1.64 16.24 7.96
C ALA A 196 -1.12 17.24 6.92
N ASP A 197 0.19 17.52 6.98
CA ASP A 197 0.88 18.20 5.88
C ASP A 197 1.07 17.24 4.70
N LEU A 198 0.87 17.74 3.47
CA LEU A 198 1.05 16.97 2.25
C LEU A 198 2.30 17.43 1.48
N THR A 199 3.16 16.48 1.13
CA THR A 199 4.29 16.71 0.20
C THR A 199 4.14 15.86 -1.05
N VAL A 200 4.12 16.49 -2.23
CA VAL A 200 4.15 15.81 -3.52
C VAL A 200 5.59 15.68 -3.99
N ILE A 201 6.03 14.48 -4.25
CA ILE A 201 7.41 14.11 -4.63
C ILE A 201 7.43 13.65 -6.09
N HIS A 202 8.35 14.21 -6.87
CA HIS A 202 8.66 13.72 -8.20
C HIS A 202 10.17 13.62 -8.40
N ILE A 203 10.62 12.52 -8.98
CA ILE A 203 12.02 12.30 -9.30
C ILE A 203 12.20 12.31 -10.81
N VAL A 204 12.95 13.28 -11.30
CA VAL A 204 13.37 13.34 -12.71
C VAL A 204 14.49 12.32 -12.92
N PRO A 205 14.28 11.30 -13.78
CA PRO A 205 15.33 10.33 -14.05
C PRO A 205 16.56 11.01 -14.66
N SER A 206 17.71 10.83 -14.05
CA SER A 206 18.99 11.30 -14.60
C SER A 206 20.06 10.22 -14.43
N ALA A 207 20.91 10.05 -15.43
CA ALA A 207 22.02 9.12 -15.33
C ALA A 207 23.16 9.76 -14.51
N ASP A 208 23.66 9.05 -13.50
CA ASP A 208 24.83 9.46 -12.69
C ASP A 208 26.16 9.11 -13.41
N THR A 209 26.19 9.22 -14.74
CA THR A 209 27.33 8.77 -15.55
C THR A 209 28.31 9.90 -15.84
N GLY A 210 29.37 9.97 -15.03
CA GLY A 210 30.58 10.75 -15.32
C GLY A 210 30.55 12.23 -14.91
N PRO A 211 31.63 12.98 -15.13
CA PRO A 211 31.68 14.41 -14.82
C PRO A 211 30.64 15.15 -15.67
N ALA A 212 29.72 15.86 -14.99
CA ALA A 212 28.65 16.61 -15.62
C ALA A 212 29.23 17.55 -16.70
N ARG A 213 28.82 17.36 -17.96
CA ARG A 213 29.12 18.34 -19.02
C ARG A 213 28.22 19.56 -18.79
N PHE A 214 28.66 20.74 -19.16
CA PHE A 214 27.86 21.97 -18.98
C PHE A 214 26.45 21.85 -19.55
N ALA A 215 26.29 21.16 -20.69
CA ALA A 215 24.99 20.90 -21.32
C ALA A 215 24.06 20.01 -20.47
N ASP A 216 24.61 19.09 -19.66
CA ASP A 216 23.79 18.18 -18.79
C ASP A 216 23.24 18.93 -17.58
N VAL A 217 23.95 19.94 -17.08
CA VAL A 217 23.51 20.78 -15.95
C VAL A 217 22.34 21.67 -16.36
N ASP A 218 22.43 22.32 -17.52
CA ASP A 218 21.35 23.15 -18.07
C ASP A 218 20.08 22.34 -18.35
N LEU A 219 20.22 21.15 -18.95
CA LEU A 219 19.08 20.25 -19.22
C LEU A 219 18.43 19.74 -17.91
N ARG A 220 19.23 19.33 -16.93
CA ARG A 220 18.74 18.87 -15.64
C ARG A 220 17.96 19.97 -14.90
N GLY A 221 18.51 21.18 -14.87
CA GLY A 221 17.85 22.35 -14.28
C GLY A 221 16.51 22.66 -14.96
N TYR A 222 16.51 22.62 -16.30
CA TYR A 222 15.30 22.81 -17.09
C TYR A 222 14.23 21.74 -16.78
N LEU A 223 14.61 20.46 -16.76
CA LEU A 223 13.66 19.36 -16.48
C LEU A 223 13.08 19.43 -15.06
N ILE A 224 13.89 19.81 -14.06
CA ILE A 224 13.38 20.00 -12.68
C ILE A 224 12.39 21.17 -12.64
N LYS A 225 12.68 22.26 -13.34
CA LYS A 225 11.79 23.43 -13.39
C LYS A 225 10.48 23.08 -14.10
N ASP A 226 10.52 22.47 -15.28
CA ASP A 226 9.34 22.01 -16.03
C ASP A 226 8.48 21.07 -15.19
N ALA A 227 9.09 20.06 -14.57
CA ALA A 227 8.41 19.12 -13.71
C ALA A 227 7.68 19.81 -12.53
N ARG A 228 8.34 20.79 -11.91
CA ARG A 228 7.78 21.58 -10.81
C ARG A 228 6.59 22.40 -11.28
N GLU A 229 6.69 23.08 -12.40
CA GLU A 229 5.61 23.90 -12.97
C GLU A 229 4.39 23.04 -13.33
N ARG A 230 4.60 21.85 -13.91
CA ARG A 230 3.54 20.89 -14.23
C ARG A 230 2.84 20.36 -12.99
N LEU A 231 3.58 20.03 -11.94
CA LEU A 231 2.99 19.58 -10.67
C LEU A 231 2.24 20.71 -9.97
N GLN A 232 2.76 21.95 -10.00
CA GLN A 232 2.04 23.10 -9.47
C GLN A 232 0.72 23.31 -10.18
N ALA A 233 0.70 23.21 -11.51
CA ALA A 233 -0.51 23.30 -12.29
C ALA A 233 -1.50 22.16 -11.98
N ALA A 234 -1.01 20.92 -11.85
CA ALA A 234 -1.85 19.79 -11.50
C ALA A 234 -2.49 19.95 -10.11
N CYS A 235 -1.71 20.33 -9.10
CA CYS A 235 -2.22 20.59 -7.76
C CYS A 235 -3.22 21.75 -7.74
N ALA A 236 -2.92 22.85 -8.49
CA ALA A 236 -3.83 23.99 -8.58
C ALA A 236 -5.16 23.63 -9.26
N ASN A 237 -5.12 22.84 -10.35
CA ASN A 237 -6.33 22.37 -11.03
C ASN A 237 -7.21 21.48 -10.15
N LEU A 238 -6.58 20.70 -9.27
CA LEU A 238 -7.25 19.82 -8.30
C LEU A 238 -7.53 20.53 -6.96
N GLN A 239 -7.20 21.81 -6.82
CA GLN A 239 -7.33 22.60 -5.59
C GLN A 239 -6.57 21.99 -4.39
N ILE A 240 -5.51 21.23 -4.64
CA ILE A 240 -4.69 20.55 -3.64
C ILE A 240 -3.63 21.52 -3.09
N LYS A 241 -3.58 21.65 -1.77
CA LYS A 241 -2.51 22.37 -1.07
C LYS A 241 -1.43 21.36 -0.67
N ALA A 242 -0.25 21.48 -1.28
CA ALA A 242 0.88 20.60 -0.99
C ALA A 242 2.21 21.31 -1.16
N GLN A 243 3.23 20.86 -0.43
CA GLN A 243 4.61 21.18 -0.77
C GLN A 243 5.02 20.35 -1.99
N ILE A 244 5.72 20.95 -2.94
CA ILE A 244 6.19 20.25 -4.14
C ILE A 244 7.70 20.07 -4.08
N ARG A 245 8.14 18.81 -4.12
CA ARG A 245 9.52 18.40 -4.12
C ARG A 245 9.85 17.72 -5.44
N VAL A 246 10.77 18.33 -6.18
CA VAL A 246 11.29 17.76 -7.44
C VAL A 246 12.79 17.63 -7.31
N GLU A 247 13.29 16.42 -7.48
CA GLU A 247 14.70 16.07 -7.45
C GLU A 247 15.07 15.31 -8.73
N ALA A 248 16.36 15.16 -9.01
CA ALA A 248 16.81 14.39 -10.15
C ALA A 248 17.89 13.38 -9.74
N GLY A 249 17.77 12.16 -10.20
CA GLY A 249 18.73 11.09 -9.93
C GLY A 249 18.42 9.78 -10.63
N SER A 250 19.30 8.79 -10.41
CA SER A 250 19.26 7.49 -11.10
C SER A 250 18.40 6.45 -10.37
N SER A 251 18.29 6.50 -9.03
CA SER A 251 17.53 5.56 -8.23
C SER A 251 16.22 6.19 -7.71
N ILE A 252 15.16 6.08 -8.51
CA ILE A 252 13.85 6.67 -8.19
C ILE A 252 13.35 6.16 -6.83
N ALA A 253 13.39 4.85 -6.58
CA ALA A 253 12.87 4.27 -5.36
C ALA A 253 13.61 4.76 -4.11
N ALA A 254 14.95 4.75 -4.14
CA ALA A 254 15.78 5.23 -3.03
C ALA A 254 15.55 6.71 -2.75
N MET A 255 15.42 7.52 -3.80
CA MET A 255 15.18 8.96 -3.65
C MET A 255 13.79 9.29 -3.13
N VAL A 256 12.74 8.59 -3.60
CA VAL A 256 11.38 8.73 -3.06
C VAL A 256 11.37 8.34 -1.59
N SER A 257 11.97 7.20 -1.22
CA SER A 257 12.06 6.76 0.17
C SER A 257 12.82 7.76 1.05
N ALA A 258 13.95 8.27 0.57
CA ALA A 258 14.74 9.27 1.29
C ALA A 258 13.98 10.59 1.47
N ALA A 259 13.31 11.08 0.43
CA ALA A 259 12.49 12.29 0.50
C ALA A 259 11.32 12.12 1.47
N ALA A 260 10.59 10.99 1.42
CA ALA A 260 9.51 10.70 2.36
C ALA A 260 10.03 10.64 3.82
N THR A 261 11.16 9.98 4.05
CA THR A 261 11.81 9.91 5.37
C THR A 261 12.25 11.29 5.87
N GLN A 262 12.83 12.12 5.00
CA GLN A 262 13.28 13.47 5.35
C GLN A 262 12.13 14.38 5.80
N HIS A 263 10.94 14.17 5.24
CA HIS A 263 9.73 14.89 5.63
C HIS A 263 8.96 14.23 6.79
N GLY A 264 9.48 13.13 7.35
CA GLY A 264 8.82 12.43 8.45
C GLY A 264 7.49 11.81 8.05
N ALA A 265 7.38 11.34 6.80
CA ALA A 265 6.12 10.79 6.30
C ALA A 265 5.63 9.60 7.14
N GLY A 266 4.43 9.73 7.70
CA GLY A 266 3.70 8.63 8.33
C GLY A 266 3.06 7.68 7.32
N LEU A 267 2.85 8.19 6.07
CA LEU A 267 2.31 7.44 4.94
C LEU A 267 2.89 7.94 3.62
N LEU A 268 3.23 7.01 2.74
CA LEU A 268 3.60 7.30 1.35
C LEU A 268 2.53 6.78 0.40
N VAL A 269 1.90 7.67 -0.36
CA VAL A 269 0.91 7.32 -1.40
C VAL A 269 1.61 7.23 -2.75
N ILE A 270 1.35 6.17 -3.49
CA ILE A 270 1.88 5.96 -4.86
C ILE A 270 0.78 5.47 -5.79
N GLY A 271 0.92 5.77 -7.09
CA GLY A 271 0.05 5.21 -8.13
C GLY A 271 0.46 3.79 -8.52
N ARG A 272 -0.52 2.96 -8.86
CA ARG A 272 -0.34 1.69 -9.57
C ARG A 272 -0.84 1.88 -11.00
N SER A 273 0.04 1.77 -12.00
CA SER A 273 -0.41 1.78 -13.39
C SER A 273 -1.16 0.49 -13.70
N GLN A 274 -2.42 0.60 -14.08
CA GLN A 274 -3.27 -0.52 -14.51
C GLN A 274 -3.16 -0.81 -16.03
N HIS A 275 -2.51 0.05 -16.81
CA HIS A 275 -2.43 -0.11 -18.24
C HIS A 275 -1.26 -0.98 -18.69
N HIS A 276 -1.51 -1.85 -19.67
CA HIS A 276 -0.55 -2.80 -20.27
C HIS A 276 0.56 -2.12 -21.10
N GLY A 277 0.83 -0.84 -20.88
CA GLY A 277 1.88 -0.07 -21.53
C GLY A 277 3.16 0.00 -20.68
N LEU A 278 4.29 0.26 -21.33
CA LEU A 278 5.64 0.39 -20.77
C LEU A 278 5.81 1.59 -19.82
N GLY A 279 4.95 1.74 -18.82
CA GLY A 279 5.02 2.79 -17.80
C GLY A 279 6.15 2.54 -16.80
N ARG A 280 7.06 3.51 -16.66
CA ARG A 280 8.28 3.40 -15.83
C ARG A 280 8.01 3.22 -14.32
N LEU A 281 6.88 3.69 -13.79
CA LEU A 281 6.55 3.54 -12.36
C LEU A 281 6.19 2.10 -11.98
N ARG A 282 5.67 1.29 -12.89
CA ARG A 282 5.37 -0.13 -12.64
C ARG A 282 6.62 -0.89 -12.15
N THR A 283 7.78 -0.56 -12.71
CA THR A 283 9.07 -1.13 -12.30
C THR A 283 9.55 -0.55 -10.96
N HIS A 284 9.09 0.66 -10.58
CA HIS A 284 9.54 1.34 -9.38
C HIS A 284 8.62 1.16 -8.18
N SER A 285 7.29 0.91 -8.36
CA SER A 285 6.34 0.77 -7.26
C SER A 285 6.75 -0.33 -6.28
N TYR A 286 7.11 -1.52 -6.77
CA TYR A 286 7.61 -2.60 -5.91
C TYR A 286 8.93 -2.25 -5.22
N SER A 287 9.82 -1.50 -5.91
CA SER A 287 11.07 -1.05 -5.32
C SER A 287 10.82 0.03 -4.27
N ILE A 288 9.88 0.95 -4.51
CA ILE A 288 9.47 1.97 -3.53
C ILE A 288 8.89 1.30 -2.29
N ILE A 289 7.93 0.37 -2.44
CA ILE A 289 7.33 -0.36 -1.32
C ILE A 289 8.41 -1.09 -0.51
N ARG A 290 9.37 -1.68 -1.18
CA ARG A 290 10.47 -2.42 -0.55
C ARG A 290 11.46 -1.52 0.19
N GLU A 291 11.70 -0.30 -0.29
CA GLU A 291 12.68 0.63 0.26
C GLU A 291 12.08 1.65 1.24
N ALA A 292 10.75 1.80 1.24
CA ALA A 292 10.06 2.76 2.10
C ALA A 292 10.25 2.45 3.59
N GLN A 293 10.49 3.50 4.38
CA GLN A 293 10.62 3.43 5.83
C GLN A 293 9.29 3.69 6.55
N CYS A 294 8.25 4.06 5.83
CA CYS A 294 6.87 4.24 6.31
C CYS A 294 5.92 3.32 5.54
N PRO A 295 4.69 3.13 6.01
CA PRO A 295 3.65 2.44 5.25
C PRO A 295 3.45 3.04 3.86
N VAL A 296 3.08 2.20 2.90
CA VAL A 296 2.82 2.63 1.51
C VAL A 296 1.40 2.27 1.12
N LEU A 297 0.65 3.26 0.67
CA LEU A 297 -0.68 3.09 0.05
C LEU A 297 -0.53 3.14 -1.47
N SER A 298 -0.88 2.06 -2.12
CA SER A 298 -0.86 1.93 -3.59
C SER A 298 -2.29 2.05 -4.14
N ILE A 299 -2.49 3.01 -5.04
CA ILE A 299 -3.79 3.35 -5.66
C ILE A 299 -3.85 2.84 -7.10
#